data_3ff039672412efce4aee175aa7c7b6af
#
_entry.id   3ff039672412efce4aee175aa7c7b6af
#
_cell.length_a   1.000
_cell.length_b   1.000
_cell.length_c   1.000
_cell.angle_alpha   90.00
_cell.angle_beta   90.00
_cell.angle_gamma   90.00
#
_symmetry.space_group_name_H-M   'P 1'
#
loop_
_entity.id
_entity.type
_entity.pdbx_description
1 polymer ?
#
loop_
_entity_poly.entity_id
_entity_poly.type
_entity_poly.pdbx_seq_one_letter_code
_entity_poly.pdbx_strand_id
1 'polypeptide(L)'
;MRLILLGAPGAGKGTQAQFICEKFAIPQISTGDMLRAAVKAGTELGIAAKKIMDAGGLVSDDIIIGLVKDRLTQPDCSKGYLFDGFPRTIPQAQAMKDAGVPIDYVLEIDVPFDAIIDRMGGRRVHPASGRTYHIKYNPPKVAGKDDVTGEDLIQRDDDKEETVRKRLQVYDDQTRPLVEYYSTWATQASPSDTVKAPAYRKVSGTGSVEDITASIFAVLK
;
A
#
# COMPACT_ATOMS: atom_id res chain seq x y z
N MET A 1 -9.17 5.75 13.29
CA MET A 1 -7.86 5.92 12.63
C MET A 1 -8.02 5.75 11.13
N ARG A 2 -7.67 6.76 10.33
CA ARG A 2 -7.77 6.76 8.87
C ARG A 2 -6.38 7.09 8.31
N LEU A 3 -5.77 6.14 7.65
CA LEU A 3 -4.33 6.16 7.37
C LEU A 3 -4.04 5.90 5.88
N ILE A 4 -3.07 6.62 5.33
CA ILE A 4 -2.43 6.32 4.05
C ILE A 4 -1.02 5.81 4.32
N LEU A 5 -0.65 4.67 3.72
CA LEU A 5 0.73 4.21 3.67
C LEU A 5 1.38 4.61 2.35
N LEU A 6 2.42 5.45 2.44
CA LEU A 6 3.30 5.78 1.32
C LEU A 6 4.61 4.99 1.42
N GLY A 7 5.22 4.76 0.29
CA GLY A 7 6.52 4.09 0.18
C GLY A 7 6.62 3.30 -1.11
N ALA A 8 7.83 3.04 -1.55
CA ALA A 8 8.11 2.33 -2.79
C ALA A 8 7.55 0.90 -2.78
N PRO A 9 7.33 0.28 -3.96
CA PRO A 9 7.10 -1.16 -4.05
C PRO A 9 8.18 -1.93 -3.27
N GLY A 10 7.81 -2.88 -2.43
CA GLY A 10 8.79 -3.62 -1.61
C GLY A 10 9.25 -2.94 -0.32
N ALA A 11 8.76 -1.73 0.01
CA ALA A 11 9.10 -1.05 1.27
C ALA A 11 8.55 -1.72 2.54
N GLY A 12 7.72 -2.76 2.41
CA GLY A 12 7.12 -3.47 3.55
C GLY A 12 5.74 -2.95 3.96
N LYS A 13 5.10 -2.10 3.14
CA LYS A 13 3.77 -1.54 3.45
C LYS A 13 2.74 -2.61 3.82
N GLY A 14 2.59 -3.66 3.00
CA GLY A 14 1.61 -4.71 3.25
C GLY A 14 1.87 -5.48 4.56
N THR A 15 3.13 -5.70 4.92
CA THR A 15 3.51 -6.33 6.20
C THR A 15 3.12 -5.43 7.37
N GLN A 16 3.46 -4.15 7.29
CA GLN A 16 3.14 -3.20 8.36
C GLN A 16 1.66 -2.88 8.43
N ALA A 17 0.94 -2.89 7.29
CA ALA A 17 -0.50 -2.71 7.26
C ALA A 17 -1.25 -3.75 8.11
N GLN A 18 -0.81 -5.01 8.11
CA GLN A 18 -1.42 -6.06 8.94
C GLN A 18 -1.34 -5.71 10.43
N PHE A 19 -0.17 -5.33 10.93
CA PHE A 19 0.01 -4.95 12.34
C PHE A 19 -0.77 -3.69 12.72
N ILE A 20 -0.81 -2.70 11.81
CA ILE A 20 -1.56 -1.46 12.04
C ILE A 20 -3.07 -1.76 12.09
N CYS A 21 -3.58 -2.52 11.12
CA CYS A 21 -5.00 -2.87 11.04
C CYS A 21 -5.45 -3.69 12.25
N GLU A 22 -4.62 -4.63 12.71
CA GLU A 22 -4.88 -5.41 13.93
C GLU A 22 -4.92 -4.49 15.18
N LYS A 23 -3.91 -3.63 15.35
CA LYS A 23 -3.82 -2.74 16.51
C LYS A 23 -4.98 -1.75 16.61
N PHE A 24 -5.41 -1.17 15.49
CA PHE A 24 -6.43 -0.13 15.47
C PHE A 24 -7.82 -0.66 15.11
N ALA A 25 -7.98 -1.96 14.88
CA ALA A 25 -9.22 -2.62 14.47
C ALA A 25 -9.89 -1.95 13.26
N ILE A 26 -9.10 -1.67 12.21
CA ILE A 26 -9.53 -1.03 10.96
C ILE A 26 -9.24 -1.93 9.76
N PRO A 27 -10.06 -1.89 8.69
CA PRO A 27 -9.79 -2.64 7.47
C PRO A 27 -8.63 -2.06 6.67
N GLN A 28 -7.89 -2.94 5.98
CA GLN A 28 -6.96 -2.57 4.93
C GLN A 28 -7.70 -2.44 3.59
N ILE A 29 -7.48 -1.34 2.90
CA ILE A 29 -7.94 -1.11 1.54
C ILE A 29 -6.72 -1.11 0.63
N SER A 30 -6.47 -2.25 -0.02
CA SER A 30 -5.37 -2.43 -0.96
C SER A 30 -5.90 -2.44 -2.39
N THR A 31 -5.65 -1.37 -3.15
CA THR A 31 -6.10 -1.30 -4.55
C THR A 31 -5.45 -2.39 -5.41
N GLY A 32 -4.21 -2.76 -5.10
CA GLY A 32 -3.53 -3.87 -5.78
C GLY A 32 -4.22 -5.21 -5.52
N ASP A 33 -4.69 -5.48 -4.30
CA ASP A 33 -5.40 -6.73 -3.99
C ASP A 33 -6.81 -6.74 -4.59
N MET A 34 -7.50 -5.59 -4.60
CA MET A 34 -8.79 -5.45 -5.26
C MET A 34 -8.69 -5.76 -6.77
N LEU A 35 -7.67 -5.23 -7.45
CA LEU A 35 -7.42 -5.52 -8.85
C LEU A 35 -7.04 -6.99 -9.08
N ARG A 36 -6.20 -7.58 -8.23
CA ARG A 36 -5.86 -9.02 -8.32
C ARG A 36 -7.08 -9.91 -8.10
N ALA A 37 -7.98 -9.55 -7.21
CA ALA A 37 -9.24 -10.25 -7.03
C ALA A 37 -10.11 -10.18 -8.29
N ALA A 38 -10.19 -9.01 -8.95
CA ALA A 38 -10.89 -8.85 -10.22
C ALA A 38 -10.25 -9.68 -11.35
N VAL A 39 -8.92 -9.75 -11.41
CA VAL A 39 -8.18 -10.62 -12.33
C VAL A 39 -8.55 -12.08 -12.11
N LYS A 40 -8.54 -12.54 -10.86
CA LYS A 40 -8.87 -13.92 -10.49
C LYS A 40 -10.33 -14.28 -10.83
N ALA A 41 -11.24 -13.32 -10.66
CA ALA A 41 -12.66 -13.48 -11.01
C ALA A 41 -12.94 -13.40 -12.52
N GLY A 42 -11.93 -13.05 -13.33
CA GLY A 42 -12.08 -12.93 -14.81
C GLY A 42 -12.99 -11.81 -15.26
N THR A 43 -13.17 -10.76 -14.45
CA THR A 43 -14.01 -9.61 -14.84
C THR A 43 -13.35 -8.81 -15.97
N GLU A 44 -14.12 -8.05 -16.73
CA GLU A 44 -13.60 -7.18 -17.79
C GLU A 44 -12.52 -6.23 -17.25
N LEU A 45 -12.76 -5.62 -16.08
CA LEU A 45 -11.78 -4.81 -15.37
C LEU A 45 -10.51 -5.63 -15.04
N GLY A 46 -10.66 -6.86 -14.54
CA GLY A 46 -9.54 -7.74 -14.21
C GLY A 46 -8.69 -8.06 -15.44
N ILE A 47 -9.30 -8.38 -16.57
CA ILE A 47 -8.59 -8.69 -17.81
C ILE A 47 -7.79 -7.46 -18.30
N ALA A 48 -8.39 -6.26 -18.28
CA ALA A 48 -7.71 -5.03 -18.65
C ALA A 48 -6.59 -4.67 -17.68
N ALA A 49 -6.83 -4.77 -16.38
CA ALA A 49 -5.87 -4.46 -15.33
C ALA A 49 -4.65 -5.39 -15.37
N LYS A 50 -4.83 -6.69 -15.67
CA LYS A 50 -3.76 -7.68 -15.70
C LYS A 50 -2.61 -7.26 -16.60
N LYS A 51 -2.89 -6.84 -17.84
CA LYS A 51 -1.86 -6.43 -18.80
C LYS A 51 -1.03 -5.25 -18.28
N ILE A 52 -1.69 -4.28 -17.64
CA ILE A 52 -1.04 -3.08 -17.10
C ILE A 52 -0.17 -3.45 -15.89
N MET A 53 -0.70 -4.27 -14.98
CA MET A 53 0.00 -4.70 -13.77
C MET A 53 1.22 -5.58 -14.08
N ASP A 54 1.09 -6.53 -15.00
CA ASP A 54 2.19 -7.41 -15.43
C ASP A 54 3.32 -6.60 -16.10
N ALA A 55 2.97 -5.49 -16.74
CA ALA A 55 3.92 -4.53 -17.31
C ALA A 55 4.50 -3.55 -16.27
N GLY A 56 4.08 -3.61 -15.00
CA GLY A 56 4.54 -2.72 -13.91
C GLY A 56 3.92 -1.32 -13.93
N GLY A 57 2.89 -1.08 -14.72
CA GLY A 57 2.19 0.19 -14.83
C GLY A 57 1.08 0.38 -13.79
N LEU A 58 0.43 1.54 -13.82
CA LEU A 58 -0.75 1.88 -13.01
C LEU A 58 -2.02 1.82 -13.87
N VAL A 59 -3.09 1.27 -13.29
CA VAL A 59 -4.44 1.35 -13.86
C VAL A 59 -4.92 2.81 -13.77
N SER A 60 -5.77 3.25 -14.70
CA SER A 60 -6.22 4.64 -14.79
C SER A 60 -6.84 5.16 -13.48
N ASP A 61 -6.62 6.44 -13.21
CA ASP A 61 -7.05 7.08 -11.97
C ASP A 61 -8.56 6.99 -11.76
N ASP A 62 -9.37 7.18 -12.80
CA ASP A 62 -10.83 7.12 -12.72
C ASP A 62 -11.34 5.77 -12.24
N ILE A 63 -10.74 4.68 -12.74
CA ILE A 63 -11.10 3.31 -12.33
C ILE A 63 -10.74 3.11 -10.87
N ILE A 64 -9.54 3.49 -10.46
CA ILE A 64 -9.06 3.31 -9.08
C ILE A 64 -9.88 4.17 -8.11
N ILE A 65 -10.17 5.42 -8.46
CA ILE A 65 -10.99 6.32 -7.64
C ILE A 65 -12.41 5.75 -7.47
N GLY A 66 -13.01 5.22 -8.55
CA GLY A 66 -14.30 4.54 -8.49
C GLY A 66 -14.29 3.36 -7.52
N LEU A 67 -13.32 2.45 -7.66
CA LEU A 67 -13.17 1.29 -6.78
C LEU A 67 -13.01 1.69 -5.30
N VAL A 68 -12.22 2.71 -5.03
CA VAL A 68 -12.01 3.18 -3.64
C VAL A 68 -13.27 3.82 -3.07
N LYS A 69 -13.97 4.63 -3.84
CA LYS A 69 -15.26 5.22 -3.40
C LYS A 69 -16.27 4.13 -3.03
N ASP A 70 -16.43 3.12 -3.88
CA ASP A 70 -17.34 2.00 -3.61
C ASP A 70 -16.90 1.23 -2.35
N ARG A 71 -15.60 1.00 -2.16
CA ARG A 71 -15.06 0.30 -0.97
C ARG A 71 -15.33 1.07 0.32
N LEU A 72 -15.24 2.39 0.30
CA LEU A 72 -15.48 3.24 1.47
C LEU A 72 -16.93 3.24 1.94
N THR A 73 -17.89 2.83 1.10
CA THR A 73 -19.30 2.71 1.50
C THR A 73 -19.57 1.48 2.38
N GLN A 74 -18.63 0.54 2.47
CA GLN A 74 -18.80 -0.67 3.25
C GLN A 74 -18.81 -0.38 4.75
N PRO A 75 -19.67 -1.06 5.54
CA PRO A 75 -19.86 -0.78 6.96
C PRO A 75 -18.59 -0.89 7.82
N ASP A 76 -17.64 -1.75 7.43
CA ASP A 76 -16.38 -1.96 8.15
C ASP A 76 -15.45 -0.74 8.10
N CYS A 77 -15.64 0.17 7.12
CA CYS A 77 -14.90 1.42 6.99
C CYS A 77 -15.37 2.53 7.94
N SER A 78 -16.50 2.35 8.62
CA SER A 78 -17.13 3.40 9.45
C SER A 78 -16.25 3.86 10.62
N LYS A 79 -15.44 2.96 11.19
CA LYS A 79 -14.53 3.26 12.32
C LYS A 79 -13.14 3.73 11.89
N GLY A 80 -12.86 3.67 10.60
CA GLY A 80 -11.57 4.03 10.01
C GLY A 80 -11.12 3.02 8.98
N TYR A 81 -9.97 3.27 8.38
CA TYR A 81 -9.40 2.45 7.31
C TYR A 81 -7.92 2.74 7.11
N LEU A 82 -7.24 1.83 6.46
CA LEU A 82 -5.87 1.99 6.02
C LEU A 82 -5.79 1.78 4.52
N PHE A 83 -5.34 2.80 3.79
CA PHE A 83 -5.03 2.70 2.38
C PHE A 83 -3.62 2.16 2.15
N ASP A 84 -3.49 1.06 1.44
CA ASP A 84 -2.24 0.48 0.99
C ASP A 84 -2.16 0.48 -0.54
N GLY A 85 -1.20 1.26 -1.06
CA GLY A 85 -1.04 1.43 -2.50
C GLY A 85 -2.08 2.34 -3.16
N PHE A 86 -2.67 3.24 -2.38
CA PHE A 86 -3.54 4.32 -2.83
C PHE A 86 -3.46 5.50 -1.83
N PRO A 87 -3.42 6.77 -2.30
CA PRO A 87 -3.25 7.17 -3.70
C PRO A 87 -1.85 6.84 -4.23
N ARG A 88 -1.70 6.76 -5.55
CA ARG A 88 -0.41 6.60 -6.23
C ARG A 88 -0.07 7.76 -7.16
N THR A 89 -1.01 8.67 -7.38
CA THR A 89 -0.84 9.86 -8.23
C THR A 89 -1.43 11.09 -7.55
N ILE A 90 -0.98 12.27 -7.95
CA ILE A 90 -1.54 13.54 -7.46
C ILE A 90 -3.03 13.67 -7.80
N PRO A 91 -3.52 13.33 -9.00
CA PRO A 91 -4.95 13.33 -9.29
C PRO A 91 -5.77 12.46 -8.34
N GLN A 92 -5.29 11.27 -7.97
CA GLN A 92 -5.96 10.41 -6.99
C GLN A 92 -6.03 11.08 -5.61
N ALA A 93 -4.93 11.68 -5.15
CA ALA A 93 -4.89 12.39 -3.87
C ALA A 93 -5.84 13.60 -3.85
N GLN A 94 -5.87 14.36 -4.96
CA GLN A 94 -6.75 15.52 -5.09
C GLN A 94 -8.22 15.09 -5.12
N ALA A 95 -8.57 14.04 -5.86
CA ALA A 95 -9.93 13.51 -5.90
C ALA A 95 -10.44 13.06 -4.51
N MET A 96 -9.54 12.52 -3.65
CA MET A 96 -9.87 12.19 -2.26
C MET A 96 -10.13 13.44 -1.43
N LYS A 97 -9.28 14.46 -1.58
CA LYS A 97 -9.43 15.76 -0.90
C LYS A 97 -10.74 16.44 -1.30
N ASP A 98 -11.02 16.51 -2.59
CA ASP A 98 -12.24 17.15 -3.14
C ASP A 98 -13.52 16.41 -2.71
N ALA A 99 -13.45 15.09 -2.58
CA ALA A 99 -14.54 14.27 -2.04
C ALA A 99 -14.70 14.36 -0.51
N GLY A 100 -13.86 15.14 0.16
CA GLY A 100 -13.92 15.30 1.62
C GLY A 100 -13.59 14.02 2.39
N VAL A 101 -12.87 13.05 1.79
CA VAL A 101 -12.51 11.81 2.46
C VAL A 101 -11.51 12.10 3.58
N PRO A 102 -11.89 11.84 4.84
CA PRO A 102 -11.05 12.24 5.95
C PRO A 102 -9.85 11.31 6.11
N ILE A 103 -8.68 11.89 6.28
CA ILE A 103 -7.42 11.19 6.57
C ILE A 103 -6.80 11.79 7.84
N ASP A 104 -6.44 10.95 8.80
CA ASP A 104 -5.79 11.39 10.03
C ASP A 104 -4.27 11.44 9.87
N TYR A 105 -3.68 10.43 9.21
CA TYR A 105 -2.24 10.31 9.03
C TYR A 105 -1.86 9.88 7.61
N VAL A 106 -0.75 10.41 7.15
CA VAL A 106 0.00 9.88 6.01
C VAL A 106 1.35 9.42 6.53
N LEU A 107 1.61 8.13 6.46
CA LEU A 107 2.82 7.48 6.95
C LEU A 107 3.70 7.05 5.78
N GLU A 108 4.86 7.65 5.62
CA GLU A 108 5.89 7.22 4.68
C GLU A 108 6.79 6.17 5.33
N ILE A 109 6.91 5.01 4.69
CA ILE A 109 7.94 4.00 4.99
C ILE A 109 9.04 4.15 3.95
N ASP A 110 10.15 4.79 4.35
CA ASP A 110 11.26 5.15 3.47
C ASP A 110 12.30 4.03 3.43
N VAL A 111 12.57 3.52 2.23
CA VAL A 111 13.55 2.45 1.97
C VAL A 111 14.37 2.82 0.74
N PRO A 112 15.71 2.74 0.83
CA PRO A 112 16.58 2.96 -0.34
C PRO A 112 16.28 1.98 -1.47
N PHE A 113 16.34 2.44 -2.71
CA PHE A 113 16.00 1.62 -3.88
C PHE A 113 16.85 0.35 -4.02
N ASP A 114 18.13 0.41 -3.67
CA ASP A 114 19.01 -0.75 -3.72
C ASP A 114 18.53 -1.89 -2.81
N ALA A 115 18.02 -1.54 -1.62
CA ALA A 115 17.44 -2.52 -0.70
C ALA A 115 16.11 -3.10 -1.19
N ILE A 116 15.37 -2.37 -2.04
CA ILE A 116 14.07 -2.80 -2.56
C ILE A 116 14.21 -3.93 -3.57
N ILE A 117 15.21 -3.87 -4.46
CA ILE A 117 15.42 -4.90 -5.48
C ILE A 117 15.68 -6.26 -4.81
N ASP A 118 16.53 -6.28 -3.78
CA ASP A 118 16.80 -7.49 -2.99
C ASP A 118 15.51 -8.01 -2.31
N ARG A 119 14.72 -7.12 -1.72
CA ARG A 119 13.47 -7.48 -1.05
C ARG A 119 12.42 -8.05 -1.99
N MET A 120 12.23 -7.46 -3.17
CA MET A 120 11.20 -7.89 -4.10
C MET A 120 11.45 -9.29 -4.65
N GLY A 121 12.70 -9.64 -4.94
CA GLY A 121 13.08 -10.98 -5.40
C GLY A 121 12.79 -12.08 -4.36
N GLY A 122 12.88 -11.74 -3.07
CA GLY A 122 12.63 -12.68 -1.97
C GLY A 122 11.19 -12.74 -1.49
N ARG A 123 10.29 -11.89 -2.00
CA ARG A 123 8.88 -11.87 -1.58
C ARG A 123 8.14 -13.15 -1.97
N ARG A 124 7.31 -13.64 -1.05
CA ARG A 124 6.37 -14.75 -1.25
C ARG A 124 5.00 -14.33 -0.74
N VAL A 125 3.96 -14.81 -1.40
CA VAL A 125 2.58 -14.41 -1.09
C VAL A 125 1.68 -15.64 -1.08
N HIS A 126 0.78 -15.69 -0.10
CA HIS A 126 -0.33 -16.64 -0.08
C HIS A 126 -1.48 -16.11 -0.95
N PRO A 127 -1.86 -16.78 -2.06
CA PRO A 127 -2.79 -16.22 -3.06
C PRO A 127 -4.19 -15.96 -2.53
N ALA A 128 -4.66 -16.77 -1.56
CA ALA A 128 -6.03 -16.70 -1.06
C ALA A 128 -6.23 -15.54 -0.06
N SER A 129 -5.23 -15.29 0.82
CA SER A 129 -5.35 -14.29 1.89
C SER A 129 -4.58 -13.00 1.65
N GLY A 130 -3.65 -12.99 0.67
CA GLY A 130 -2.75 -11.87 0.46
C GLY A 130 -1.61 -11.76 1.49
N ARG A 131 -1.50 -12.67 2.48
CA ARG A 131 -0.40 -12.66 3.45
C ARG A 131 0.94 -12.71 2.74
N THR A 132 1.87 -11.89 3.22
CA THR A 132 3.19 -11.73 2.62
C THR A 132 4.28 -12.23 3.54
N TYR A 133 5.22 -12.95 2.95
CA TYR A 133 6.42 -13.47 3.57
C TYR A 133 7.64 -13.01 2.78
N HIS A 134 8.81 -13.19 3.37
CA HIS A 134 10.06 -12.97 2.67
C HIS A 134 11.06 -14.08 3.05
N ILE A 135 11.72 -14.69 2.06
CA ILE A 135 12.62 -15.84 2.27
C ILE A 135 13.75 -15.55 3.27
N LYS A 136 14.13 -14.28 3.48
CA LYS A 136 15.23 -13.85 4.34
C LYS A 136 14.76 -12.99 5.53
N TYR A 137 13.86 -12.02 5.32
CA TYR A 137 13.51 -11.00 6.32
C TYR A 137 12.26 -11.32 7.15
N ASN A 138 11.38 -12.17 6.62
CA ASN A 138 10.17 -12.65 7.29
C ASN A 138 9.82 -14.04 6.75
N PRO A 139 10.64 -15.06 7.04
CA PRO A 139 10.44 -16.40 6.49
C PRO A 139 9.22 -17.07 7.10
N PRO A 140 8.47 -17.88 6.33
CA PRO A 140 7.44 -18.73 6.90
C PRO A 140 8.06 -19.81 7.78
N LYS A 141 7.29 -20.36 8.71
CA LYS A 141 7.71 -21.45 9.60
C LYS A 141 8.14 -22.70 8.82
N VAL A 142 7.43 -22.98 7.73
CA VAL A 142 7.76 -24.05 6.79
C VAL A 142 8.04 -23.40 5.43
N ALA A 143 9.23 -23.65 4.87
CA ALA A 143 9.65 -23.05 3.62
C ALA A 143 8.59 -23.26 2.50
N GLY A 144 8.17 -22.17 1.87
CA GLY A 144 7.20 -22.19 0.78
C GLY A 144 5.74 -22.43 1.19
N LYS A 145 5.42 -22.45 2.49
CA LYS A 145 4.06 -22.67 3.00
C LYS A 145 3.54 -21.49 3.82
N ASP A 146 2.25 -21.21 3.71
CA ASP A 146 1.57 -20.23 4.53
C ASP A 146 1.43 -20.71 5.98
N ASP A 147 1.78 -19.89 6.95
CA ASP A 147 1.82 -20.24 8.37
C ASP A 147 0.45 -20.55 8.99
N VAL A 148 -0.63 -20.09 8.35
CA VAL A 148 -2.01 -20.24 8.85
C VAL A 148 -2.73 -21.41 8.20
N THR A 149 -2.60 -21.54 6.87
CA THR A 149 -3.35 -22.55 6.11
C THR A 149 -2.50 -23.75 5.70
N GLY A 150 -1.17 -23.62 5.68
CA GLY A 150 -0.26 -24.63 5.14
C GLY A 150 -0.24 -24.73 3.61
N GLU A 151 -0.99 -23.85 2.92
CA GLU A 151 -1.03 -23.80 1.46
C GLU A 151 0.26 -23.21 0.87
N ASP A 152 0.45 -23.41 -0.44
CA ASP A 152 1.67 -22.97 -1.13
C ASP A 152 1.75 -21.44 -1.24
N LEU A 153 2.96 -20.94 -1.02
CA LEU A 153 3.32 -19.55 -1.31
C LEU A 153 3.84 -19.43 -2.73
N ILE A 154 3.49 -18.36 -3.41
CA ILE A 154 3.95 -18.04 -4.76
C ILE A 154 4.81 -16.77 -4.78
N GLN A 155 5.69 -16.66 -5.77
CA GLN A 155 6.24 -15.38 -6.18
C GLN A 155 5.25 -14.73 -7.16
N ARG A 156 5.00 -13.44 -7.02
CA ARG A 156 4.12 -12.71 -7.96
C ARG A 156 4.84 -12.52 -9.31
N ASP A 157 4.08 -12.48 -10.40
CA ASP A 157 4.62 -12.19 -11.73
C ASP A 157 5.26 -10.81 -11.82
N ASP A 158 4.72 -9.83 -11.06
CA ASP A 158 5.22 -8.47 -10.98
C ASP A 158 6.44 -8.29 -10.04
N ASP A 159 7.01 -9.38 -9.51
CA ASP A 159 8.23 -9.40 -8.69
C ASP A 159 9.48 -9.84 -9.47
N LYS A 160 9.38 -10.02 -10.76
CA LYS A 160 10.53 -10.23 -11.63
C LYS A 160 11.37 -8.96 -11.70
N GLU A 161 12.69 -9.08 -11.70
CA GLU A 161 13.60 -7.93 -11.57
C GLU A 161 13.33 -6.81 -12.59
N GLU A 162 13.08 -7.17 -13.85
CA GLU A 162 12.76 -6.20 -14.91
C GLU A 162 11.47 -5.41 -14.58
N THR A 163 10.43 -6.12 -14.15
CA THR A 163 9.16 -5.50 -13.75
C THR A 163 9.34 -4.65 -12.50
N VAL A 164 10.14 -5.10 -11.53
CA VAL A 164 10.45 -4.33 -10.31
C VAL A 164 11.13 -3.01 -10.66
N ARG A 165 12.13 -3.02 -11.54
CA ARG A 165 12.80 -1.79 -11.99
C ARG A 165 11.83 -0.80 -12.63
N LYS A 166 10.93 -1.30 -13.47
CA LYS A 166 9.89 -0.46 -14.08
C LYS A 166 8.90 0.10 -13.05
N ARG A 167 8.50 -0.71 -12.07
CA ARG A 167 7.64 -0.27 -10.97
C ARG A 167 8.31 0.82 -10.11
N LEU A 168 9.62 0.72 -9.88
CA LEU A 168 10.38 1.74 -9.18
C LEU A 168 10.45 3.04 -9.98
N GLN A 169 10.60 2.97 -11.31
CA GLN A 169 10.55 4.14 -12.17
C GLN A 169 9.17 4.80 -12.10
N VAL A 170 8.09 4.02 -12.27
CA VAL A 170 6.72 4.53 -12.17
C VAL A 170 6.44 5.14 -10.78
N TYR A 171 6.98 4.53 -9.71
CA TYR A 171 6.88 5.08 -8.37
C TYR A 171 7.58 6.43 -8.26
N ASP A 172 8.79 6.55 -8.77
CA ASP A 172 9.59 7.78 -8.73
C ASP A 172 8.88 8.92 -9.48
N ASP A 173 8.36 8.62 -10.67
CA ASP A 173 7.72 9.59 -11.54
C ASP A 173 6.34 10.03 -11.05
N GLN A 174 5.53 9.13 -10.51
CA GLN A 174 4.10 9.36 -10.29
C GLN A 174 3.68 9.35 -8.81
N THR A 175 4.34 8.55 -7.97
CA THR A 175 3.93 8.34 -6.58
C THR A 175 4.79 9.11 -5.59
N ARG A 176 6.10 9.19 -5.83
CA ARG A 176 7.01 9.96 -4.97
C ARG A 176 6.60 11.43 -4.78
N PRO A 177 6.06 12.14 -5.79
CA PRO A 177 5.55 13.50 -5.61
C PRO A 177 4.48 13.66 -4.52
N LEU A 178 3.78 12.56 -4.14
CA LEU A 178 2.84 12.58 -3.02
C LEU A 178 3.52 12.86 -1.67
N VAL A 179 4.78 12.54 -1.52
CA VAL A 179 5.56 12.86 -0.30
C VAL A 179 5.59 14.36 -0.08
N GLU A 180 5.93 15.12 -1.10
CA GLU A 180 5.93 16.59 -1.07
C GLU A 180 4.50 17.14 -0.92
N TYR A 181 3.54 16.59 -1.68
CA TYR A 181 2.14 17.00 -1.62
C TYR A 181 1.57 16.92 -0.19
N TYR A 182 1.74 15.80 0.49
CA TYR A 182 1.17 15.62 1.84
C TYR A 182 1.99 16.32 2.93
N SER A 183 3.32 16.34 2.84
CA SER A 183 4.15 17.05 3.80
C SER A 183 3.93 18.56 3.73
N THR A 184 3.78 19.12 2.53
CA THR A 184 3.46 20.53 2.32
C THR A 184 2.05 20.85 2.83
N TRP A 185 1.04 20.03 2.48
CA TRP A 185 -0.31 20.24 2.99
C TRP A 185 -0.37 20.20 4.51
N ALA A 186 0.33 19.26 5.15
CA ALA A 186 0.39 19.15 6.61
C ALA A 186 1.00 20.40 7.28
N THR A 187 1.97 21.08 6.62
CA THR A 187 2.65 22.26 7.17
C THR A 187 1.96 23.58 6.84
N GLN A 188 1.20 23.64 5.74
CA GLN A 188 0.54 24.86 5.27
C GLN A 188 -0.97 24.92 5.62
N ALA A 189 -1.49 23.89 6.27
CA ALA A 189 -2.90 23.82 6.63
C ALA A 189 -3.29 24.93 7.59
N SER A 190 -4.42 25.58 7.29
CA SER A 190 -5.05 26.60 8.13
C SER A 190 -6.22 26.01 8.93
N PRO A 191 -6.52 26.50 10.12
CA PRO A 191 -7.74 26.17 10.86
C PRO A 191 -9.03 26.46 10.09
N SER A 192 -8.98 27.33 9.08
CA SER A 192 -10.12 27.70 8.22
C SER A 192 -10.32 26.74 7.04
N ASP A 193 -9.43 25.79 6.81
CA ASP A 193 -9.55 24.85 5.70
C ASP A 193 -10.77 23.93 5.89
N THR A 194 -11.53 23.77 4.82
CA THR A 194 -12.74 22.92 4.83
C THR A 194 -12.42 21.45 5.01
N VAL A 195 -11.24 21.02 4.59
CA VAL A 195 -10.73 19.66 4.75
C VAL A 195 -9.48 19.71 5.61
N LYS A 196 -9.52 19.02 6.75
CA LYS A 196 -8.39 18.93 7.67
C LYS A 196 -7.22 18.22 7.01
N ALA A 197 -6.04 18.85 7.04
CA ALA A 197 -4.82 18.21 6.57
C ALA A 197 -4.43 17.02 7.46
N PRO A 198 -3.99 15.90 6.86
CA PRO A 198 -3.46 14.77 7.62
C PRO A 198 -2.12 15.10 8.27
N ALA A 199 -1.82 14.45 9.39
CA ALA A 199 -0.49 14.53 9.97
C ALA A 199 0.48 13.66 9.16
N TYR A 200 1.46 14.29 8.53
CA TYR A 200 2.51 13.55 7.82
C TYR A 200 3.56 12.99 8.80
N ARG A 201 3.90 11.71 8.64
CA ARG A 201 4.94 11.02 9.43
C ARG A 201 5.84 10.21 8.50
N LYS A 202 7.13 10.18 8.82
CA LYS A 202 8.12 9.40 8.08
C LYS A 202 8.86 8.47 9.03
N VAL A 203 9.01 7.21 8.65
CA VAL A 203 9.81 6.22 9.38
C VAL A 203 10.76 5.53 8.42
N SER A 204 11.91 5.09 8.94
CA SER A 204 12.81 4.23 8.18
C SER A 204 12.17 2.84 8.03
N GLY A 205 12.14 2.34 6.82
CA GLY A 205 11.75 0.95 6.54
C GLY A 205 12.93 -0.03 6.52
N THR A 206 14.11 0.38 7.04
CA THR A 206 15.28 -0.49 7.17
C THR A 206 15.38 -1.03 8.60
N GLY A 207 15.72 -2.30 8.76
CA GLY A 207 15.78 -2.99 10.03
C GLY A 207 14.88 -4.22 10.10
N SER A 208 14.65 -4.75 11.29
CA SER A 208 13.72 -5.87 11.51
C SER A 208 12.26 -5.42 11.36
N VAL A 209 11.37 -6.37 11.11
CA VAL A 209 9.92 -6.07 11.03
C VAL A 209 9.42 -5.47 12.35
N GLU A 210 9.90 -6.00 13.47
CA GLU A 210 9.54 -5.57 14.82
C GLU A 210 9.98 -4.13 15.11
N ASP A 211 11.22 -3.77 14.74
CA ASP A 211 11.76 -2.41 14.95
C ASP A 211 10.98 -1.37 14.13
N ILE A 212 10.66 -1.72 12.88
CA ILE A 212 9.86 -0.86 12.01
C ILE A 212 8.45 -0.70 12.59
N THR A 213 7.83 -1.79 13.05
CA THR A 213 6.51 -1.77 13.68
C THR A 213 6.50 -0.89 14.94
N ALA A 214 7.51 -1.03 15.80
CA ALA A 214 7.66 -0.20 17.01
C ALA A 214 7.80 1.29 16.65
N SER A 215 8.61 1.62 15.64
CA SER A 215 8.81 2.98 15.15
C SER A 215 7.50 3.58 14.59
N ILE A 216 6.74 2.79 13.85
CA ILE A 216 5.42 3.18 13.33
C ILE A 216 4.46 3.50 14.48
N PHE A 217 4.36 2.61 15.47
CA PHE A 217 3.45 2.81 16.59
C PHE A 217 3.85 3.98 17.49
N ALA A 218 5.14 4.34 17.54
CA ALA A 218 5.59 5.52 18.26
C ALA A 218 5.09 6.84 17.66
N VAL A 219 4.88 6.89 16.33
CA VAL A 219 4.44 8.09 15.61
C VAL A 219 2.94 8.15 15.35
N LEU A 220 2.22 7.03 15.49
CA LEU A 220 0.77 6.93 15.38
C LEU A 220 0.15 6.95 16.79
N LYS A 221 -0.43 8.08 17.17
CA LYS A 221 -1.04 8.28 18.50
C LYS A 221 -2.53 8.57 18.38
#